data_40da9754c1f0168465c738504b4d55f4
#
_entry.id   40da9754c1f0168465c738504b4d55f4
#
_cell.length_a   1.000
_cell.length_b   1.000
_cell.length_c   1.000
_cell.angle_alpha   90.00
_cell.angle_beta   90.00
_cell.angle_gamma   90.00
#
_symmetry.space_group_name_H-M   'P 1'
#
loop_
_entity.id
_entity.type
_entity.pdbx_description
1 polymer ?
#
loop_
_entity_poly.entity_id
_entity_poly.type
_entity_poly.pdbx_seq_one_letter_code
_entity_poly.pdbx_strand_id
1 'polypeptide(L)'
;MRRINPLAMRRSQQGITLVLISLIMLILIGMGAFAMDLNHQVLNKARLQNAVDSAALAAAVVADDTADVDSARTAAIQALNSFAKSSGNQELVYTEDNNISVTFSKTKLPGSFVNAAGFSFDPGDDSDIYVRVAVSDVSLTQYLSYIFGVGKSVSASAVAGPSAAIINACNITPMAVCGDPVKGAGKVWGYNPTGYDPEVTKDPSTIHALKVGNTNQTAMGPGNFQLIDFGQDAPGGGADLVKDALAGKYNACATIGKTVETKPGGSVGPVAQGLNPRLNVYKGSIKNDGTVLPDIYVKQANISKDAVGKISGSDFYYKDYNDCKTGSCGVDTDYPSNGTVDRRILRVPIVDCTDSGGKTTFDVLGFGCFFLMKEVADNSGAASDDSVYGQFLYDCPIKNGSTGVEPSDSGFYRIQLYKDPEAGAS
;
A
#
# COMPACT_ATOMS: atom_id res chain seq x y z
N MET A 1 45.04 26.32 -89.64
CA MET A 1 44.10 26.36 -88.53
C MET A 1 43.46 24.98 -88.31
N ARG A 2 43.93 24.22 -87.29
CA ARG A 2 43.37 22.90 -86.97
C ARG A 2 42.45 23.10 -85.79
N ARG A 3 41.16 22.83 -85.91
CA ARG A 3 40.17 22.87 -84.82
C ARG A 3 40.35 21.58 -84.03
N ILE A 4 40.70 21.72 -82.74
CA ILE A 4 40.73 20.64 -81.77
C ILE A 4 39.30 20.46 -81.27
N ASN A 5 38.79 19.23 -81.44
CA ASN A 5 37.42 18.85 -81.01
C ASN A 5 37.45 18.42 -79.53
N PRO A 6 36.70 19.01 -78.55
CA PRO A 6 36.74 18.67 -77.15
C PRO A 6 35.61 17.70 -76.71
N LEU A 7 35.43 16.57 -77.40
CA LEU A 7 34.30 15.69 -77.10
C LEU A 7 34.66 14.23 -76.75
N ALA A 8 35.85 14.00 -76.20
CA ALA A 8 36.24 12.60 -75.92
C ALA A 8 36.52 12.29 -74.42
N MET A 9 36.01 13.07 -73.45
CA MET A 9 36.29 12.82 -72.02
C MET A 9 35.07 12.68 -71.12
N ARG A 10 33.94 12.15 -71.57
CA ARG A 10 32.73 12.03 -70.75
C ARG A 10 32.18 10.63 -70.52
N ARG A 11 32.92 9.56 -70.83
CA ARG A 11 32.36 8.20 -70.72
C ARG A 11 32.92 7.25 -69.65
N SER A 12 33.93 7.64 -68.86
CA SER A 12 34.52 6.73 -67.87
C SER A 12 34.08 6.92 -66.41
N GLN A 13 33.26 7.92 -66.10
CA GLN A 13 32.84 8.20 -64.70
C GLN A 13 31.46 7.67 -64.29
N GLN A 14 30.63 7.19 -65.20
CA GLN A 14 29.27 6.71 -64.89
C GLN A 14 29.22 5.38 -64.15
N GLY A 15 30.24 4.52 -64.25
CA GLY A 15 30.26 3.22 -63.55
C GLY A 15 30.61 3.33 -62.07
N ILE A 16 31.52 4.26 -61.71
CA ILE A 16 32.00 4.46 -60.32
C ILE A 16 30.91 5.09 -59.43
N THR A 17 30.15 6.05 -59.98
CA THR A 17 29.02 6.68 -59.26
C THR A 17 27.91 5.71 -58.93
N LEU A 18 27.58 4.78 -59.78
CA LEU A 18 26.53 3.78 -59.50
C LEU A 18 26.97 2.81 -58.42
N VAL A 19 28.21 2.37 -58.38
CA VAL A 19 28.76 1.51 -57.32
C VAL A 19 28.82 2.28 -56.00
N LEU A 20 29.23 3.55 -56.03
CA LEU A 20 29.29 4.39 -54.81
C LEU A 20 27.91 4.64 -54.21
N ILE A 21 26.89 4.94 -55.05
CA ILE A 21 25.49 5.12 -54.62
C ILE A 21 24.91 3.83 -54.02
N SER A 22 25.16 2.70 -54.67
CA SER A 22 24.66 1.41 -54.15
C SER A 22 25.31 1.04 -52.82
N LEU A 23 26.58 1.33 -52.61
CA LEU A 23 27.27 1.08 -51.37
C LEU A 23 26.80 2.00 -50.25
N ILE A 24 26.59 3.30 -50.51
CA ILE A 24 26.01 4.26 -49.55
C ILE A 24 24.57 3.84 -49.18
N MET A 25 23.77 3.42 -50.14
CA MET A 25 22.40 2.98 -49.93
C MET A 25 22.35 1.72 -49.04
N LEU A 26 23.27 0.77 -49.25
CA LEU A 26 23.41 -0.42 -48.43
C LEU A 26 23.80 -0.10 -46.98
N ILE A 27 24.72 0.86 -46.79
CA ILE A 27 25.10 1.34 -45.46
C ILE A 27 23.90 2.02 -44.76
N LEU A 28 23.16 2.90 -45.44
CA LEU A 28 21.99 3.58 -44.90
C LEU A 28 20.87 2.58 -44.52
N ILE A 29 20.62 1.58 -45.34
CA ILE A 29 19.66 0.50 -45.01
C ILE A 29 20.13 -0.28 -43.77
N GLY A 30 21.42 -0.63 -43.70
CA GLY A 30 22.01 -1.31 -42.55
C GLY A 30 21.90 -0.53 -41.26
N MET A 31 22.16 0.78 -41.30
CA MET A 31 21.99 1.67 -40.14
C MET A 31 20.54 1.79 -39.72
N GLY A 32 19.60 1.94 -40.66
CA GLY A 32 18.17 1.98 -40.37
C GLY A 32 17.66 0.70 -39.74
N ALA A 33 18.10 -0.42 -40.24
CA ALA A 33 17.77 -1.73 -39.71
C ALA A 33 18.30 -1.97 -38.29
N PHE A 34 19.53 -1.59 -38.01
CA PHE A 34 20.13 -1.63 -36.67
C PHE A 34 19.38 -0.74 -35.69
N ALA A 35 18.99 0.47 -36.12
CA ALA A 35 18.20 1.37 -35.31
C ALA A 35 16.82 0.77 -34.95
N MET A 36 16.17 0.04 -35.86
CA MET A 36 14.92 -0.66 -35.59
C MET A 36 15.10 -1.79 -34.56
N ASP A 37 16.13 -2.62 -34.70
CA ASP A 37 16.41 -3.71 -33.76
C ASP A 37 16.73 -3.20 -32.36
N LEU A 38 17.51 -2.12 -32.25
CA LEU A 38 17.83 -1.50 -30.98
C LEU A 38 16.60 -0.90 -30.30
N ASN A 39 15.79 -0.16 -31.06
CA ASN A 39 14.55 0.43 -30.53
C ASN A 39 13.58 -0.65 -30.06
N HIS A 40 13.44 -1.74 -30.81
CA HIS A 40 12.62 -2.88 -30.42
C HIS A 40 13.12 -3.53 -29.11
N GLN A 41 14.42 -3.69 -28.93
CA GLN A 41 15.01 -4.23 -27.72
C GLN A 41 14.78 -3.32 -26.51
N VAL A 42 14.99 -2.01 -26.65
CA VAL A 42 14.76 -1.02 -25.60
C VAL A 42 13.29 -1.00 -25.17
N LEU A 43 12.36 -1.03 -26.14
CA LEU A 43 10.93 -1.05 -25.86
C LEU A 43 10.52 -2.30 -25.06
N ASN A 44 11.00 -3.47 -25.47
CA ASN A 44 10.67 -4.73 -24.79
C ASN A 44 11.36 -4.85 -23.43
N LYS A 45 12.57 -4.29 -23.28
CA LYS A 45 13.21 -4.17 -21.95
C LYS A 45 12.37 -3.31 -21.01
N ALA A 46 11.87 -2.17 -21.46
CA ALA A 46 11.00 -1.30 -20.64
C ALA A 46 9.67 -1.99 -20.28
N ARG A 47 9.06 -2.73 -21.22
CA ARG A 47 7.86 -3.52 -20.95
C ARG A 47 8.13 -4.62 -19.91
N LEU A 48 9.23 -5.35 -20.05
CA LEU A 48 9.62 -6.39 -19.11
C LEU A 48 9.90 -5.81 -17.73
N GLN A 49 10.53 -4.62 -17.64
CA GLN A 49 10.73 -3.93 -16.37
C GLN A 49 9.40 -3.61 -15.69
N ASN A 50 8.43 -3.06 -16.43
CA ASN A 50 7.09 -2.81 -15.88
C ASN A 50 6.40 -4.08 -15.39
N ALA A 51 6.63 -5.21 -16.07
CA ALA A 51 6.09 -6.50 -15.65
C ALA A 51 6.68 -6.97 -14.32
N VAL A 52 8.01 -6.94 -14.18
CA VAL A 52 8.68 -7.37 -12.95
C VAL A 52 8.42 -6.41 -11.78
N ASP A 53 8.32 -5.10 -12.04
CA ASP A 53 7.94 -4.11 -11.03
C ASP A 53 6.54 -4.41 -10.46
N SER A 54 5.58 -4.67 -11.35
CA SER A 54 4.21 -5.01 -10.96
C SER A 54 4.15 -6.35 -10.22
N ALA A 55 4.93 -7.33 -10.65
CA ALA A 55 5.00 -8.64 -10.02
C ALA A 55 5.66 -8.59 -8.63
N ALA A 56 6.74 -7.81 -8.49
CA ALA A 56 7.40 -7.61 -7.21
C ALA A 56 6.47 -6.93 -6.20
N LEU A 57 5.75 -5.87 -6.63
CA LEU A 57 4.76 -5.20 -5.77
C LEU A 57 3.62 -6.13 -5.37
N ALA A 58 3.07 -6.91 -6.31
CA ALA A 58 1.99 -7.86 -6.01
C ALA A 58 2.44 -8.94 -5.01
N ALA A 59 3.64 -9.48 -5.20
CA ALA A 59 4.21 -10.47 -4.30
C ALA A 59 4.52 -9.87 -2.92
N ALA A 60 5.07 -8.66 -2.87
CA ALA A 60 5.38 -8.00 -1.59
C ALA A 60 4.12 -7.69 -0.78
N VAL A 61 3.01 -7.30 -1.43
CA VAL A 61 1.72 -7.11 -0.76
C VAL A 61 1.20 -8.42 -0.16
N VAL A 62 1.32 -9.53 -0.88
CA VAL A 62 0.87 -10.84 -0.38
C VAL A 62 1.81 -11.34 0.73
N ALA A 63 3.13 -11.15 0.59
CA ALA A 63 4.08 -11.52 1.62
C ALA A 63 3.85 -10.76 2.94
N ASP A 64 3.54 -9.46 2.83
CA ASP A 64 3.22 -8.58 3.93
C ASP A 64 1.89 -8.95 4.63
N ASP A 65 0.86 -9.28 3.83
CA ASP A 65 -0.50 -9.60 4.32
C ASP A 65 -0.59 -11.02 4.94
N THR A 66 0.21 -11.96 4.47
CA THR A 66 0.05 -13.39 4.82
C THR A 66 1.27 -14.03 5.49
N ALA A 67 2.43 -13.38 5.46
CA ALA A 67 3.74 -13.95 5.82
C ALA A 67 4.04 -15.28 5.12
N ASP A 68 3.32 -15.59 4.02
CA ASP A 68 3.44 -16.83 3.24
C ASP A 68 4.17 -16.57 1.91
N VAL A 69 5.42 -17.01 1.85
CA VAL A 69 6.27 -16.81 0.66
C VAL A 69 5.84 -17.64 -0.55
N ASP A 70 5.14 -18.76 -0.37
CA ASP A 70 4.62 -19.55 -1.48
C ASP A 70 3.42 -18.88 -2.13
N SER A 71 2.53 -18.29 -1.34
CA SER A 71 1.43 -17.44 -1.81
C SER A 71 1.97 -16.19 -2.51
N ALA A 72 2.99 -15.55 -1.95
CA ALA A 72 3.64 -14.40 -2.56
C ALA A 72 4.31 -14.74 -3.90
N ARG A 73 5.01 -15.87 -3.98
CA ARG A 73 5.58 -16.39 -5.24
C ARG A 73 4.50 -16.62 -6.29
N THR A 74 3.39 -17.23 -5.89
CA THR A 74 2.24 -17.45 -6.78
C THR A 74 1.67 -16.13 -7.29
N ALA A 75 1.53 -15.12 -6.46
CA ALA A 75 1.07 -13.78 -6.85
C ALA A 75 2.01 -13.12 -7.86
N ALA A 76 3.34 -13.23 -7.68
CA ALA A 76 4.31 -12.74 -8.67
C ALA A 76 4.12 -13.40 -10.04
N ILE A 77 4.00 -14.71 -10.08
CA ILE A 77 3.85 -15.49 -11.32
C ILE A 77 2.53 -15.13 -12.01
N GLN A 78 1.44 -14.98 -11.25
CA GLN A 78 0.14 -14.57 -11.80
C GLN A 78 0.19 -13.17 -12.39
N ALA A 79 0.86 -12.22 -11.75
CA ALA A 79 1.05 -10.87 -12.26
C ALA A 79 1.86 -10.86 -13.56
N LEU A 80 2.98 -11.60 -13.63
CA LEU A 80 3.78 -11.77 -14.85
C LEU A 80 2.97 -12.37 -15.99
N ASN A 81 2.24 -13.45 -15.72
CA ASN A 81 1.41 -14.13 -16.73
C ASN A 81 0.28 -13.24 -17.24
N SER A 82 -0.32 -12.44 -16.37
CA SER A 82 -1.37 -11.47 -16.75
C SER A 82 -0.80 -10.37 -17.63
N PHE A 83 0.41 -9.89 -17.33
CA PHE A 83 1.10 -8.89 -18.14
C PHE A 83 1.45 -9.41 -19.53
N ALA A 84 1.99 -10.64 -19.63
CA ALA A 84 2.34 -11.27 -20.91
C ALA A 84 1.12 -11.45 -21.83
N LYS A 85 -0.06 -11.72 -21.27
CA LYS A 85 -1.32 -11.85 -22.02
C LYS A 85 -1.90 -10.53 -22.50
N SER A 86 -1.41 -9.40 -21.98
CA SER A 86 -1.91 -8.07 -22.35
C SER A 86 -1.54 -7.72 -23.78
N SER A 87 -2.38 -6.94 -24.45
CA SER A 87 -2.16 -6.53 -25.85
C SER A 87 -0.82 -5.81 -26.01
N GLY A 88 -0.02 -6.25 -26.98
CA GLY A 88 1.30 -5.69 -27.28
C GLY A 88 2.47 -6.34 -26.52
N ASN A 89 2.22 -7.29 -25.62
CA ASN A 89 3.26 -7.96 -24.83
C ASN A 89 3.48 -9.43 -25.24
N GLN A 90 2.80 -9.93 -26.28
CA GLN A 90 2.80 -11.34 -26.67
C GLN A 90 4.19 -11.88 -27.08
N GLU A 91 5.14 -10.98 -27.34
CA GLU A 91 6.53 -11.36 -27.63
C GLU A 91 7.33 -11.69 -26.36
N LEU A 92 6.90 -11.18 -25.20
CA LEU A 92 7.56 -11.47 -23.92
C LEU A 92 7.13 -12.87 -23.45
N VAL A 93 7.78 -13.90 -23.98
CA VAL A 93 7.53 -15.29 -23.62
C VAL A 93 8.55 -15.74 -22.59
N TYR A 94 8.08 -16.02 -21.38
CA TYR A 94 8.88 -16.53 -20.29
C TYR A 94 8.12 -17.62 -19.53
N THR A 95 8.86 -18.54 -18.93
CA THR A 95 8.31 -19.64 -18.14
C THR A 95 8.97 -19.69 -16.78
N GLU A 96 8.25 -20.23 -15.81
CA GLU A 96 8.70 -20.35 -14.42
C GLU A 96 10.02 -21.13 -14.32
N ASP A 97 10.14 -22.24 -15.05
CA ASP A 97 11.31 -23.12 -14.95
C ASP A 97 12.59 -22.57 -15.59
N ASN A 98 12.48 -21.65 -16.52
CA ASN A 98 13.63 -21.22 -17.33
C ASN A 98 14.02 -19.75 -17.15
N ASN A 99 13.06 -18.88 -16.88
CA ASN A 99 13.28 -17.44 -16.93
C ASN A 99 12.99 -16.72 -15.63
N ILE A 100 12.00 -17.20 -14.85
CA ILE A 100 11.48 -16.49 -13.67
C ILE A 100 12.20 -16.96 -12.40
N SER A 101 12.70 -16.01 -11.64
CA SER A 101 13.22 -16.22 -10.28
C SER A 101 12.49 -15.31 -9.31
N VAL A 102 11.88 -15.89 -8.27
CA VAL A 102 11.27 -15.17 -7.16
C VAL A 102 12.00 -15.55 -5.89
N THR A 103 12.61 -14.59 -5.23
CA THR A 103 13.44 -14.77 -4.04
C THR A 103 13.05 -13.79 -2.94
N PHE A 104 13.33 -14.16 -1.70
CA PHE A 104 12.89 -13.47 -0.49
C PHE A 104 14.06 -13.15 0.40
N SER A 105 13.97 -12.04 1.13
CA SER A 105 14.97 -11.64 2.11
C SER A 105 14.35 -10.82 3.23
N LYS A 106 14.93 -10.91 4.43
CA LYS A 106 14.62 -10.02 5.56
C LYS A 106 15.37 -8.69 5.48
N THR A 107 16.28 -8.54 4.53
CA THR A 107 17.09 -7.35 4.33
C THR A 107 17.21 -7.00 2.85
N LYS A 108 17.63 -5.76 2.54
CA LYS A 108 17.87 -5.29 1.17
C LYS A 108 19.34 -5.44 0.74
N LEU A 109 20.10 -6.35 1.37
CA LEU A 109 21.53 -6.51 1.09
C LEU A 109 21.77 -7.45 -0.10
N PRO A 110 22.83 -7.22 -0.89
CA PRO A 110 23.24 -8.16 -1.93
C PRO A 110 23.56 -9.55 -1.33
N GLY A 111 23.11 -10.61 -2.02
CA GLY A 111 23.35 -12.00 -1.59
C GLY A 111 22.48 -12.48 -0.43
N SER A 112 21.53 -11.67 0.05
CA SER A 112 20.61 -12.07 1.12
C SER A 112 19.33 -12.74 0.61
N PHE A 113 19.05 -12.65 -0.70
CA PHE A 113 17.84 -13.18 -1.30
C PHE A 113 17.93 -14.68 -1.54
N VAL A 114 17.02 -15.44 -0.96
CA VAL A 114 16.92 -16.90 -1.09
C VAL A 114 15.57 -17.31 -1.69
N ASN A 115 15.49 -18.50 -2.29
CA ASN A 115 14.22 -19.02 -2.81
C ASN A 115 13.24 -19.34 -1.65
N ALA A 116 11.97 -19.56 -1.97
CA ALA A 116 10.93 -19.83 -0.98
C ALA A 116 11.27 -21.03 -0.07
N ALA A 117 11.88 -22.08 -0.60
CA ALA A 117 12.27 -23.27 0.20
C ALA A 117 13.43 -23.00 1.18
N GLY A 118 14.24 -21.98 0.92
CA GLY A 118 15.36 -21.58 1.78
C GLY A 118 15.04 -20.42 2.71
N PHE A 119 13.87 -19.81 2.57
CA PHE A 119 13.43 -18.70 3.42
C PHE A 119 12.68 -19.23 4.63
N SER A 120 13.09 -18.82 5.83
CA SER A 120 12.39 -19.12 7.07
C SER A 120 11.88 -17.84 7.72
N PHE A 121 10.61 -17.86 8.05
CA PHE A 121 9.93 -16.79 8.80
C PHE A 121 9.36 -17.43 10.07
N ASP A 122 9.87 -17.03 11.23
CA ASP A 122 9.37 -17.54 12.50
C ASP A 122 8.14 -16.73 12.93
N PRO A 123 7.06 -17.36 13.38
CA PRO A 123 5.91 -16.65 13.95
C PRO A 123 6.38 -15.76 15.12
N GLY A 124 6.20 -14.44 14.99
CA GLY A 124 6.69 -13.44 15.94
C GLY A 124 8.05 -12.82 15.55
N ASP A 125 8.54 -13.10 14.36
CA ASP A 125 9.65 -12.36 13.76
C ASP A 125 9.11 -11.04 13.18
N ASP A 126 9.47 -9.92 13.80
CA ASP A 126 9.06 -8.57 13.37
C ASP A 126 9.84 -8.07 12.13
N SER A 127 10.57 -8.96 11.44
CA SER A 127 11.37 -8.55 10.29
C SER A 127 10.54 -8.43 9.02
N ASP A 128 10.80 -7.38 8.26
CA ASP A 128 10.22 -7.12 6.95
C ASP A 128 10.53 -8.24 5.95
N ILE A 129 9.60 -8.54 5.05
CA ILE A 129 9.83 -9.45 3.91
C ILE A 129 10.00 -8.63 2.64
N TYR A 130 11.19 -8.71 2.05
CA TYR A 130 11.49 -8.14 0.75
C TYR A 130 11.43 -9.21 -0.32
N VAL A 131 10.74 -8.93 -1.41
CA VAL A 131 10.56 -9.86 -2.53
C VAL A 131 11.32 -9.33 -3.74
N ARG A 132 12.19 -10.16 -4.30
CA ARG A 132 12.89 -9.90 -5.55
C ARG A 132 12.31 -10.79 -6.64
N VAL A 133 11.85 -10.17 -7.72
CA VAL A 133 11.41 -10.86 -8.94
C VAL A 133 12.39 -10.53 -10.06
N ALA A 134 12.94 -11.57 -10.68
CA ALA A 134 13.82 -11.44 -11.83
C ALA A 134 13.31 -12.30 -12.98
N VAL A 135 13.35 -11.74 -14.17
CA VAL A 135 13.08 -12.47 -15.43
C VAL A 135 14.29 -12.29 -16.34
N SER A 136 14.94 -13.38 -16.70
CA SER A 136 16.19 -13.38 -17.46
C SER A 136 16.04 -14.06 -18.81
N ASP A 137 16.87 -13.62 -19.76
CA ASP A 137 17.05 -14.22 -21.08
C ASP A 137 15.78 -14.43 -21.91
N VAL A 138 14.86 -13.46 -21.86
CA VAL A 138 13.68 -13.47 -22.72
C VAL A 138 14.12 -13.16 -24.15
N SER A 139 14.02 -14.17 -25.00
CA SER A 139 14.39 -14.05 -26.42
C SER A 139 13.42 -13.18 -27.18
N LEU A 140 13.93 -12.28 -28.01
CA LEU A 140 13.14 -11.39 -28.86
C LEU A 140 13.31 -11.74 -30.33
N THR A 141 12.31 -11.38 -31.12
CA THR A 141 12.36 -11.51 -32.59
C THR A 141 13.51 -10.68 -33.14
N GLN A 142 14.35 -11.30 -33.96
CA GLN A 142 15.47 -10.69 -34.64
C GLN A 142 15.01 -10.27 -36.04
N TYR A 143 15.18 -9.01 -36.40
CA TYR A 143 14.82 -8.55 -37.75
C TYR A 143 16.04 -8.58 -38.67
N LEU A 144 17.11 -7.93 -38.32
CA LEU A 144 18.34 -7.88 -39.14
C LEU A 144 19.60 -8.25 -38.33
N SER A 145 19.56 -8.23 -37.02
CA SER A 145 20.69 -8.63 -36.16
C SER A 145 21.11 -10.09 -36.37
N TYR A 146 20.19 -10.95 -36.83
CA TYR A 146 20.50 -12.37 -37.13
C TYR A 146 21.59 -12.51 -38.23
N ILE A 147 21.70 -11.56 -39.17
CA ILE A 147 22.72 -11.55 -40.21
C ILE A 147 24.13 -11.49 -39.64
N PHE A 148 24.25 -10.86 -38.44
CA PHE A 148 25.52 -10.70 -37.74
C PHE A 148 25.74 -11.79 -36.67
N GLY A 149 24.85 -12.77 -36.54
CA GLY A 149 24.92 -13.85 -35.56
C GLY A 149 24.79 -13.41 -34.10
N VAL A 150 24.21 -12.23 -33.86
CA VAL A 150 24.00 -11.69 -32.48
C VAL A 150 22.62 -12.05 -32.00
N GLY A 151 22.54 -12.83 -30.92
CA GLY A 151 21.30 -13.13 -30.22
C GLY A 151 20.70 -11.86 -29.60
N LYS A 152 19.38 -11.79 -29.52
CA LYS A 152 18.65 -10.66 -28.96
C LYS A 152 17.77 -11.15 -27.79
N SER A 153 18.15 -10.79 -26.58
CA SER A 153 17.38 -11.10 -25.38
C SER A 153 17.29 -9.88 -24.45
N VAL A 154 16.36 -9.91 -23.55
CA VAL A 154 16.18 -8.89 -22.50
C VAL A 154 16.00 -9.57 -21.15
N SER A 155 16.50 -8.92 -20.12
CA SER A 155 16.34 -9.31 -18.73
C SER A 155 15.93 -8.10 -17.90
N ALA A 156 15.15 -8.32 -16.86
CA ALA A 156 14.74 -7.29 -15.91
C ALA A 156 14.57 -7.88 -14.51
N SER A 157 14.75 -7.05 -13.49
CA SER A 157 14.52 -7.44 -12.12
C SER A 157 14.00 -6.27 -11.28
N ALA A 158 13.26 -6.58 -10.24
CA ALA A 158 12.74 -5.61 -9.30
C ALA A 158 12.72 -6.18 -7.88
N VAL A 159 12.88 -5.32 -6.90
CA VAL A 159 12.70 -5.63 -5.48
C VAL A 159 11.57 -4.77 -4.94
N ALA A 160 10.66 -5.37 -4.18
CA ALA A 160 9.62 -4.66 -3.45
C ALA A 160 9.54 -5.14 -2.00
N GLY A 161 9.01 -4.31 -1.13
CA GLY A 161 8.80 -4.63 0.28
C GLY A 161 8.36 -3.41 1.08
N PRO A 162 8.21 -3.56 2.40
CA PRO A 162 7.81 -2.48 3.29
C PRO A 162 8.80 -1.32 3.28
N SER A 163 8.28 -0.11 3.42
CA SER A 163 9.08 1.10 3.55
C SER A 163 9.48 1.34 4.99
N ALA A 164 10.44 2.24 5.24
CA ALA A 164 10.60 2.84 6.55
C ALA A 164 9.27 3.46 7.03
N ALA A 165 9.09 3.57 8.34
CA ALA A 165 7.89 4.13 8.94
C ALA A 165 7.56 5.51 8.35
N ILE A 166 6.28 5.75 8.17
CA ILE A 166 5.77 6.99 7.61
C ILE A 166 5.73 8.04 8.71
N ILE A 167 6.49 9.12 8.54
CA ILE A 167 6.49 10.27 9.46
C ILE A 167 5.37 11.28 9.18
N ASN A 168 4.82 11.28 7.97
CA ASN A 168 3.67 12.10 7.60
C ASN A 168 2.60 11.21 7.01
N ALA A 169 1.44 11.17 7.62
CA ALA A 169 0.32 10.37 7.17
C ALA A 169 -0.88 11.26 6.83
N CYS A 170 -1.48 11.00 5.68
CA CYS A 170 -2.73 11.60 5.25
C CYS A 170 -3.86 10.55 5.22
N ASN A 171 -5.11 10.98 5.06
CA ASN A 171 -6.31 10.14 5.23
C ASN A 171 -6.44 9.54 6.62
N ILE A 172 -5.94 10.26 7.63
CA ILE A 172 -6.10 9.87 9.02
C ILE A 172 -7.54 10.15 9.50
N THR A 173 -7.98 9.32 10.41
CA THR A 173 -9.27 9.49 11.09
C THR A 173 -9.17 10.66 12.07
N PRO A 174 -10.18 11.54 12.20
CA PRO A 174 -10.16 12.70 13.10
C PRO A 174 -10.35 12.29 14.58
N MET A 175 -9.59 11.30 14.99
CA MET A 175 -9.50 10.81 16.37
C MET A 175 -8.03 10.63 16.71
N ALA A 176 -7.66 10.79 17.98
CA ALA A 176 -6.33 10.51 18.49
C ALA A 176 -6.43 9.61 19.72
N VAL A 177 -5.43 8.79 19.94
CA VAL A 177 -5.32 7.94 21.12
C VAL A 177 -4.08 8.31 21.91
N CYS A 178 -4.18 8.24 23.23
CA CYS A 178 -3.07 8.56 24.11
C CYS A 178 -2.05 7.41 24.12
N GLY A 179 -0.82 7.71 23.76
CA GLY A 179 0.32 6.80 23.89
C GLY A 179 1.05 6.96 25.21
N ASP A 180 1.83 5.97 25.57
CA ASP A 180 2.75 5.98 26.72
C ASP A 180 4.18 6.15 26.21
N PRO A 181 4.78 7.37 26.30
CA PRO A 181 6.12 7.63 25.79
C PRO A 181 7.21 6.77 26.46
N VAL A 182 6.96 6.31 27.69
CA VAL A 182 7.91 5.46 28.44
C VAL A 182 8.05 4.07 27.78
N LYS A 183 6.98 3.58 27.17
CA LYS A 183 7.01 2.29 26.46
C LYS A 183 7.66 2.38 25.08
N GLY A 184 7.72 3.58 24.52
CA GLY A 184 8.40 3.87 23.27
C GLY A 184 7.76 3.28 22.02
N ALA A 185 8.40 3.60 20.90
CA ALA A 185 7.93 3.20 19.56
C ALA A 185 7.90 1.69 19.36
N GLY A 186 8.91 0.95 19.81
CA GLY A 186 9.00 -0.51 19.65
C GLY A 186 7.90 -1.33 20.34
N LYS A 187 7.02 -0.67 21.12
CA LYS A 187 5.78 -1.25 21.67
C LYS A 187 4.56 -0.42 21.30
N VAL A 188 4.65 0.33 20.23
CA VAL A 188 3.61 1.24 19.72
C VAL A 188 2.97 2.02 20.88
N TRP A 189 3.84 2.63 21.69
CA TRP A 189 3.46 3.43 22.87
C TRP A 189 2.46 2.75 23.80
N GLY A 190 2.57 1.43 23.97
CA GLY A 190 1.75 0.64 24.89
C GLY A 190 0.57 -0.11 24.27
N TYR A 191 0.35 0.01 22.96
CA TYR A 191 -0.74 -0.68 22.27
C TYR A 191 -0.37 -2.08 21.76
N ASN A 192 0.93 -2.38 21.65
CA ASN A 192 1.42 -3.67 21.20
C ASN A 192 1.81 -4.57 22.40
N PRO A 193 0.95 -5.51 22.84
CA PRO A 193 1.34 -6.50 23.83
C PRO A 193 2.35 -7.50 23.23
N THR A 194 3.27 -7.99 24.06
CA THR A 194 4.30 -8.94 23.63
C THR A 194 3.66 -10.21 23.00
N GLY A 195 4.09 -10.58 21.81
CA GLY A 195 3.61 -11.77 21.09
C GLY A 195 2.20 -11.61 20.52
N TYR A 196 1.71 -10.39 20.39
CA TYR A 196 0.41 -10.13 19.77
C TYR A 196 0.55 -10.05 18.24
N ASP A 197 -0.28 -10.86 17.57
CA ASP A 197 -0.51 -10.81 16.15
C ASP A 197 -2.05 -10.73 15.93
N PRO A 198 -2.56 -9.65 15.35
CA PRO A 198 -4.00 -9.45 15.16
C PRO A 198 -4.64 -10.46 14.20
N GLU A 199 -3.86 -11.09 13.34
CA GLU A 199 -4.36 -12.05 12.35
C GLU A 199 -4.64 -13.43 12.93
N VAL A 200 -4.02 -13.77 14.06
CA VAL A 200 -4.20 -15.06 14.72
C VAL A 200 -4.78 -14.96 16.13
N THR A 201 -4.64 -13.80 16.78
CA THR A 201 -4.96 -13.63 18.21
C THR A 201 -6.35 -13.02 18.41
N LYS A 202 -7.14 -13.61 19.31
CA LYS A 202 -8.42 -13.09 19.81
C LYS A 202 -8.26 -12.68 21.27
N ASP A 203 -7.72 -11.48 21.50
CA ASP A 203 -7.47 -10.96 22.85
C ASP A 203 -8.30 -9.70 23.13
N PRO A 204 -9.22 -9.74 24.12
CA PRO A 204 -10.02 -8.58 24.50
C PRO A 204 -9.20 -7.38 24.96
N SER A 205 -7.97 -7.57 25.46
CA SER A 205 -7.10 -6.49 25.89
C SER A 205 -6.63 -5.58 24.76
N THR A 206 -6.76 -6.04 23.51
CA THR A 206 -6.42 -5.30 22.29
C THR A 206 -7.55 -4.43 21.78
N ILE A 207 -8.75 -4.53 22.37
CA ILE A 207 -9.92 -3.70 22.02
C ILE A 207 -9.90 -2.43 22.88
N HIS A 208 -9.91 -1.29 22.23
CA HIS A 208 -9.81 0.02 22.87
C HIS A 208 -10.99 0.92 22.51
N ALA A 209 -11.36 1.82 23.43
CA ALA A 209 -12.28 2.91 23.11
C ALA A 209 -11.50 4.06 22.48
N LEU A 210 -11.63 4.21 21.16
CA LEU A 210 -10.99 5.30 20.38
C LEU A 210 -11.70 6.64 20.61
N LYS A 211 -12.95 6.62 21.01
CA LYS A 211 -13.74 7.70 21.54
C LYS A 211 -14.56 7.15 22.68
N VAL A 212 -14.48 7.76 23.85
CA VAL A 212 -15.35 7.38 24.97
C VAL A 212 -16.72 8.06 24.87
N GLY A 213 -17.73 7.44 25.45
CA GLY A 213 -19.07 8.01 25.52
C GLY A 213 -19.13 9.28 26.37
N ASN A 214 -20.20 10.06 26.18
CA ASN A 214 -20.40 11.35 26.86
C ASN A 214 -20.35 11.31 28.41
N THR A 215 -20.59 10.15 29.01
CA THR A 215 -20.58 9.96 30.45
C THR A 215 -19.21 9.66 31.04
N ASN A 216 -18.22 9.38 30.19
CA ASN A 216 -16.88 8.96 30.59
C ASN A 216 -15.87 10.08 30.36
N GLN A 217 -14.88 10.19 31.23
CA GLN A 217 -13.72 11.06 31.02
C GLN A 217 -12.64 10.33 30.25
N THR A 218 -11.92 11.07 29.40
CA THR A 218 -10.80 10.54 28.62
C THR A 218 -9.47 10.87 29.30
N ALA A 219 -8.42 10.16 28.93
CA ALA A 219 -7.05 10.51 29.29
C ALA A 219 -6.62 11.91 28.75
N MET A 220 -7.32 12.43 27.73
CA MET A 220 -7.12 13.78 27.20
C MET A 220 -7.73 14.90 28.08
N GLY A 221 -8.24 14.59 29.26
CA GLY A 221 -8.81 15.56 30.18
C GLY A 221 -10.31 15.89 29.97
N PRO A 222 -10.91 16.67 30.88
CA PRO A 222 -12.34 16.94 30.87
C PRO A 222 -12.83 17.64 29.61
N GLY A 223 -13.93 17.13 29.04
CA GLY A 223 -14.58 17.69 27.85
C GLY A 223 -13.94 17.29 26.50
N ASN A 224 -12.86 16.53 26.52
CA ASN A 224 -12.25 15.95 25.33
C ASN A 224 -12.69 14.49 25.17
N PHE A 225 -13.05 14.10 23.96
CA PHE A 225 -13.56 12.75 23.61
C PHE A 225 -12.70 12.09 22.54
N GLN A 226 -11.39 12.37 22.55
CA GLN A 226 -10.42 11.81 21.60
C GLN A 226 -10.67 12.23 20.14
N LEU A 227 -11.39 13.33 19.92
CA LEU A 227 -11.53 13.94 18.61
C LEU A 227 -10.46 15.02 18.41
N ILE A 228 -9.94 15.13 17.18
CA ILE A 228 -8.98 16.15 16.78
C ILE A 228 -9.60 17.11 15.76
N ASP A 229 -9.13 18.36 15.80
CA ASP A 229 -9.47 19.41 14.86
C ASP A 229 -8.40 19.49 13.76
N PHE A 230 -8.82 19.52 12.52
CA PHE A 230 -7.89 19.62 11.37
C PHE A 230 -7.63 21.08 10.93
N GLY A 231 -8.02 22.05 11.75
CA GLY A 231 -7.79 23.47 11.49
C GLY A 231 -8.85 24.16 10.66
N GLN A 232 -8.67 25.48 10.51
CA GLN A 232 -9.68 26.36 9.92
C GLN A 232 -9.79 26.30 8.39
N ASP A 233 -8.88 25.64 7.71
CA ASP A 233 -8.84 25.57 6.23
C ASP A 233 -9.80 24.53 5.64
N ALA A 234 -10.50 23.77 6.49
CA ALA A 234 -11.46 22.77 6.05
C ALA A 234 -12.84 23.38 5.79
N PRO A 235 -13.46 23.14 4.65
CA PRO A 235 -14.81 23.62 4.37
C PRO A 235 -15.84 22.95 5.30
N GLY A 236 -16.59 23.74 6.03
CA GLY A 236 -17.60 23.26 6.99
C GLY A 236 -17.06 23.22 8.43
N GLY A 237 -17.61 24.02 9.32
CA GLY A 237 -17.12 24.11 10.69
C GLY A 237 -17.49 22.91 11.56
N GLY A 238 -16.62 22.54 12.50
CA GLY A 238 -16.94 21.77 13.69
C GLY A 238 -17.49 20.36 13.45
N ALA A 239 -18.78 20.17 13.64
CA ALA A 239 -19.43 18.85 13.64
C ALA A 239 -19.56 18.22 12.24
N ASP A 240 -19.80 19.01 11.21
CA ASP A 240 -19.90 18.53 9.83
C ASP A 240 -18.55 18.08 9.30
N LEU A 241 -17.48 18.80 9.65
CA LEU A 241 -16.12 18.40 9.29
C LEU A 241 -15.75 17.04 9.88
N VAL A 242 -16.04 16.82 11.18
CA VAL A 242 -15.80 15.50 11.83
C VAL A 242 -16.57 14.40 11.11
N LYS A 243 -17.86 14.63 10.82
CA LYS A 243 -18.68 13.67 10.08
C LYS A 243 -18.09 13.31 8.72
N ASP A 244 -17.75 14.33 7.91
CA ASP A 244 -17.25 14.13 6.56
C ASP A 244 -15.83 13.52 6.54
N ALA A 245 -14.98 13.87 7.48
CA ALA A 245 -13.66 13.26 7.64
C ALA A 245 -13.76 11.78 8.07
N LEU A 246 -14.65 11.46 9.02
CA LEU A 246 -14.91 10.07 9.41
C LEU A 246 -15.53 9.24 8.28
N ALA A 247 -16.34 9.85 7.43
CA ALA A 247 -16.87 9.22 6.23
C ALA A 247 -15.81 9.01 5.12
N GLY A 248 -14.64 9.64 5.26
CA GLY A 248 -13.57 9.58 4.27
C GLY A 248 -13.71 10.58 3.12
N LYS A 249 -14.53 11.62 3.30
CA LYS A 249 -14.71 12.71 2.32
C LYS A 249 -13.66 13.82 2.46
N TYR A 250 -12.94 13.87 3.56
CA TYR A 250 -11.92 14.86 3.85
C TYR A 250 -10.59 14.20 4.15
N ASN A 251 -9.53 14.71 3.53
CA ASN A 251 -8.18 14.17 3.68
C ASN A 251 -7.38 15.05 4.65
N ALA A 252 -7.28 14.62 5.90
CA ALA A 252 -6.43 15.24 6.90
C ALA A 252 -5.07 14.54 7.00
N CYS A 253 -4.05 15.31 7.32
CA CYS A 253 -2.69 14.82 7.52
C CYS A 253 -2.18 15.16 8.92
N ALA A 254 -1.33 14.28 9.46
CA ALA A 254 -0.54 14.56 10.66
C ALA A 254 0.92 14.19 10.42
N THR A 255 1.82 14.79 11.21
CA THR A 255 3.27 14.57 11.09
C THR A 255 3.83 14.28 12.47
N ILE A 256 4.64 13.23 12.61
CA ILE A 256 5.34 12.89 13.86
C ILE A 256 6.22 14.08 14.29
N GLY A 257 6.21 14.41 15.58
CA GLY A 257 6.92 15.54 16.14
C GLY A 257 6.28 16.91 15.85
N LYS A 258 5.06 16.92 15.30
CA LYS A 258 4.17 18.10 15.22
C LYS A 258 2.98 17.91 16.12
N THR A 259 2.25 18.99 16.37
CA THR A 259 1.06 18.96 17.21
C THR A 259 -0.22 18.74 16.41
N VAL A 260 -1.18 18.11 17.06
CA VAL A 260 -2.59 18.09 16.63
C VAL A 260 -3.44 18.78 17.69
N GLU A 261 -4.46 19.52 17.25
CA GLU A 261 -5.35 20.25 18.15
C GLU A 261 -6.56 19.37 18.52
N THR A 262 -6.97 19.38 19.78
CA THR A 262 -8.17 18.64 20.21
C THR A 262 -9.44 19.38 19.80
N LYS A 263 -10.48 18.60 19.46
CA LYS A 263 -11.84 19.12 19.27
C LYS A 263 -12.68 18.80 20.50
N PRO A 264 -13.01 19.79 21.35
CA PRO A 264 -13.90 19.59 22.49
C PRO A 264 -15.31 19.21 22.05
N GLY A 265 -15.99 18.44 22.92
CA GLY A 265 -17.37 18.00 22.73
C GLY A 265 -17.50 16.66 22.02
N GLY A 266 -18.46 15.87 22.47
CA GLY A 266 -18.61 14.46 22.07
C GLY A 266 -19.03 14.21 20.63
N SER A 267 -19.61 15.20 19.95
CA SER A 267 -20.05 15.11 18.52
C SER A 267 -20.73 13.79 18.17
N VAL A 268 -21.59 13.26 19.05
CA VAL A 268 -22.16 11.90 19.00
C VAL A 268 -22.82 11.59 17.66
N GLY A 269 -23.78 12.41 17.24
CA GLY A 269 -24.47 12.22 15.94
C GLY A 269 -23.52 12.31 14.75
N PRO A 270 -22.65 13.32 14.61
CA PRO A 270 -21.67 13.42 13.57
C PRO A 270 -20.68 12.23 13.51
N VAL A 271 -20.22 11.73 14.66
CA VAL A 271 -19.33 10.55 14.73
C VAL A 271 -20.07 9.30 14.22
N ALA A 272 -21.28 9.04 14.70
CA ALA A 272 -22.09 7.91 14.23
C ALA A 272 -22.38 8.01 12.72
N GLN A 273 -22.80 9.18 12.22
CA GLN A 273 -23.09 9.38 10.80
C GLN A 273 -21.84 9.21 9.91
N GLY A 274 -20.65 9.55 10.41
CA GLY A 274 -19.41 9.40 9.66
C GLY A 274 -18.84 7.99 9.66
N LEU A 275 -18.93 7.26 10.78
CA LEU A 275 -18.35 5.91 10.91
C LEU A 275 -19.29 4.78 10.46
N ASN A 276 -20.57 4.85 10.80
CA ASN A 276 -21.51 3.75 10.57
C ASN A 276 -21.71 3.36 9.09
N PRO A 277 -21.55 4.26 8.10
CA PRO A 277 -21.53 3.87 6.68
C PRO A 277 -20.50 2.80 6.34
N ARG A 278 -19.37 2.73 7.08
CA ARG A 278 -18.35 1.68 6.92
C ARG A 278 -18.91 0.28 7.22
N LEU A 279 -19.96 0.21 8.03
CA LEU A 279 -20.70 -0.99 8.41
C LEU A 279 -22.05 -1.13 7.66
N ASN A 280 -22.21 -0.42 6.53
CA ASN A 280 -23.42 -0.38 5.72
C ASN A 280 -24.66 0.20 6.45
N VAL A 281 -24.44 0.99 7.50
CA VAL A 281 -25.50 1.64 8.28
C VAL A 281 -25.50 3.13 7.99
N TYR A 282 -26.49 3.60 7.21
CA TYR A 282 -26.59 4.99 6.77
C TYR A 282 -27.68 5.74 7.51
N LYS A 283 -27.31 6.85 8.13
CA LYS A 283 -28.25 7.74 8.85
C LYS A 283 -27.90 9.21 8.61
N GLY A 284 -28.87 10.09 8.80
CA GLY A 284 -28.67 11.54 8.68
C GLY A 284 -28.35 12.00 7.27
N SER A 285 -27.33 12.82 7.12
CA SER A 285 -26.93 13.44 5.83
C SER A 285 -26.08 12.54 4.93
N ILE A 286 -25.45 11.52 5.47
CA ILE A 286 -24.70 10.52 4.67
C ILE A 286 -25.70 9.45 4.18
N LYS A 287 -25.78 9.31 2.86
CA LYS A 287 -26.72 8.37 2.21
C LYS A 287 -25.96 7.26 1.50
N ASN A 288 -26.65 6.16 1.25
CA ASN A 288 -26.15 5.08 0.39
C ASN A 288 -26.37 5.44 -1.08
N ASP A 289 -25.63 6.43 -1.57
CA ASP A 289 -25.71 7.00 -2.93
C ASP A 289 -24.45 6.70 -3.75
N GLY A 290 -23.55 5.84 -3.24
CA GLY A 290 -22.30 5.49 -3.88
C GLY A 290 -21.14 6.45 -3.59
N THR A 291 -21.36 7.56 -2.87
CA THR A 291 -20.29 8.51 -2.51
C THR A 291 -19.47 8.05 -1.30
N VAL A 292 -20.11 7.34 -0.37
CA VAL A 292 -19.47 6.73 0.80
C VAL A 292 -19.77 5.24 0.78
N LEU A 293 -18.79 4.42 0.50
CA LEU A 293 -18.93 2.98 0.37
C LEU A 293 -18.75 2.28 1.74
N PRO A 294 -19.45 1.15 1.98
CA PRO A 294 -19.23 0.31 3.14
C PRO A 294 -17.96 -0.54 2.98
N ASP A 295 -17.60 -1.26 4.04
CA ASP A 295 -16.62 -2.33 3.95
C ASP A 295 -17.18 -3.53 3.17
N ILE A 296 -16.29 -4.39 2.67
CA ILE A 296 -16.67 -5.61 1.95
C ILE A 296 -17.36 -6.63 2.87
N TYR A 297 -17.04 -6.61 4.18
CA TYR A 297 -17.61 -7.47 5.18
C TYR A 297 -18.00 -6.69 6.43
N VAL A 298 -19.31 -6.64 6.75
CA VAL A 298 -19.88 -5.68 7.72
C VAL A 298 -20.43 -6.33 9.01
N LYS A 299 -20.13 -7.62 9.25
CA LYS A 299 -20.50 -8.26 10.52
C LYS A 299 -19.94 -7.46 11.70
N GLN A 300 -20.79 -7.19 12.70
CA GLN A 300 -20.45 -6.41 13.87
C GLN A 300 -20.14 -7.32 15.07
N ALA A 301 -19.29 -6.82 15.97
CA ALA A 301 -18.92 -7.50 17.20
C ALA A 301 -19.91 -7.22 18.35
N ASN A 302 -20.22 -8.24 19.13
CA ASN A 302 -20.83 -8.10 20.46
C ASN A 302 -19.72 -8.00 21.50
N ILE A 303 -19.49 -6.79 22.01
CA ILE A 303 -18.45 -6.53 23.01
C ILE A 303 -19.03 -6.67 24.40
N SER A 304 -18.44 -7.55 25.19
CA SER A 304 -18.81 -7.75 26.60
C SER A 304 -17.93 -6.86 27.50
N LYS A 305 -18.53 -6.36 28.57
CA LYS A 305 -17.84 -5.58 29.62
C LYS A 305 -18.03 -6.26 30.97
N ASP A 306 -17.03 -6.11 31.82
CA ASP A 306 -17.13 -6.54 33.22
C ASP A 306 -17.97 -5.54 34.07
N ALA A 307 -18.11 -5.85 35.35
CA ALA A 307 -18.90 -5.06 36.28
C ALA A 307 -18.38 -3.62 36.49
N VAL A 308 -17.11 -3.35 36.14
CA VAL A 308 -16.48 -2.01 36.21
C VAL A 308 -16.39 -1.34 34.83
N GLY A 309 -16.98 -1.94 33.80
CA GLY A 309 -17.04 -1.36 32.45
C GLY A 309 -15.83 -1.62 31.59
N LYS A 310 -14.86 -2.44 32.04
CA LYS A 310 -13.70 -2.86 31.23
C LYS A 310 -14.13 -3.92 30.22
N ILE A 311 -13.57 -3.87 29.03
CA ILE A 311 -13.82 -4.86 27.98
C ILE A 311 -13.30 -6.22 28.44
N SER A 312 -14.16 -7.23 28.45
CA SER A 312 -13.88 -8.58 28.94
C SER A 312 -13.96 -9.64 27.84
N GLY A 313 -14.51 -9.32 26.67
CA GLY A 313 -14.61 -10.24 25.55
C GLY A 313 -15.27 -9.65 24.32
N SER A 314 -15.17 -10.38 23.21
CA SER A 314 -15.86 -10.14 21.97
C SER A 314 -16.14 -11.46 21.25
N ASP A 315 -17.23 -11.53 20.49
CA ASP A 315 -17.54 -12.68 19.63
C ASP A 315 -16.98 -12.55 18.21
N PHE A 316 -16.36 -11.40 17.87
CA PHE A 316 -15.83 -11.11 16.56
C PHE A 316 -14.60 -10.21 16.68
N TYR A 317 -13.50 -10.58 16.02
CA TYR A 317 -12.20 -9.91 16.03
C TYR A 317 -11.71 -9.64 14.61
N TYR A 318 -10.59 -8.92 14.46
CA TYR A 318 -9.96 -8.68 13.16
C TYR A 318 -9.60 -10.00 12.44
N LYS A 319 -9.13 -11.00 13.20
CA LYS A 319 -8.89 -12.35 12.64
C LYS A 319 -10.12 -12.89 11.89
N ASP A 320 -11.30 -12.81 12.50
CA ASP A 320 -12.54 -13.29 11.88
C ASP A 320 -12.89 -12.48 10.62
N TYR A 321 -12.63 -11.16 10.64
CA TYR A 321 -12.79 -10.32 9.47
C TYR A 321 -11.81 -10.72 8.37
N ASN A 322 -10.53 -10.93 8.70
CA ASN A 322 -9.49 -11.28 7.75
C ASN A 322 -9.78 -12.61 7.05
N ASP A 323 -10.25 -13.61 7.83
CA ASP A 323 -10.69 -14.91 7.30
C ASP A 323 -11.89 -14.77 6.33
N CYS A 324 -12.76 -13.76 6.54
CA CYS A 324 -14.02 -13.57 5.81
C CYS A 324 -13.96 -12.52 4.68
N LYS A 325 -12.97 -11.65 4.64
CA LYS A 325 -12.89 -10.56 3.63
C LYS A 325 -12.82 -11.05 2.17
N THR A 326 -12.53 -12.33 1.96
CA THR A 326 -12.53 -12.98 0.64
C THR A 326 -13.89 -13.41 0.14
N GLY A 327 -14.96 -13.24 0.95
CA GLY A 327 -16.34 -13.58 0.57
C GLY A 327 -16.75 -15.02 0.81
N SER A 328 -16.01 -15.77 1.65
CA SER A 328 -16.22 -17.21 1.86
C SER A 328 -16.87 -17.59 3.19
N CYS A 329 -17.17 -16.66 4.07
CA CYS A 329 -17.80 -16.94 5.37
C CYS A 329 -18.87 -15.88 5.74
N GLY A 330 -19.72 -16.22 6.70
CA GLY A 330 -20.86 -15.38 7.09
C GLY A 330 -22.11 -15.57 6.23
N VAL A 331 -23.07 -14.67 6.40
CA VAL A 331 -24.32 -14.65 5.63
C VAL A 331 -24.25 -13.60 4.53
N ASP A 332 -25.02 -13.77 3.44
CA ASP A 332 -25.01 -12.86 2.29
C ASP A 332 -25.24 -11.38 2.65
N THR A 333 -26.02 -11.13 3.72
CA THR A 333 -26.27 -9.76 4.20
C THR A 333 -25.05 -9.08 4.83
N ASP A 334 -24.05 -9.85 5.21
CA ASP A 334 -22.78 -9.33 5.75
C ASP A 334 -21.82 -8.86 4.64
N TYR A 335 -22.15 -9.13 3.37
CA TYR A 335 -21.39 -8.74 2.18
C TYR A 335 -22.18 -7.73 1.33
N PRO A 336 -22.02 -6.42 1.55
CA PRO A 336 -22.63 -5.41 0.70
C PRO A 336 -22.16 -5.53 -0.75
N SER A 337 -23.08 -5.40 -1.71
CA SER A 337 -22.76 -5.52 -3.15
C SER A 337 -21.78 -4.47 -3.68
N ASN A 338 -21.63 -3.34 -2.98
CA ASN A 338 -20.76 -2.23 -3.29
C ASN A 338 -19.65 -2.05 -2.24
N GLY A 339 -19.31 -3.08 -1.47
CA GLY A 339 -18.30 -3.03 -0.42
C GLY A 339 -16.88 -2.82 -0.96
N THR A 340 -16.07 -2.13 -0.18
CA THR A 340 -14.65 -1.88 -0.46
C THR A 340 -13.81 -2.40 0.68
N VAL A 341 -12.73 -3.11 0.38
CA VAL A 341 -11.81 -3.69 1.38
C VAL A 341 -11.20 -2.60 2.27
N ASP A 342 -10.97 -2.92 3.54
CA ASP A 342 -10.25 -2.12 4.54
C ASP A 342 -10.93 -0.79 4.94
N ARG A 343 -12.23 -0.64 4.65
CA ARG A 343 -12.98 0.55 5.08
C ARG A 343 -13.14 0.62 6.60
N ARG A 344 -13.06 -0.51 7.31
CA ARG A 344 -13.13 -0.61 8.78
C ARG A 344 -11.79 -0.34 9.46
N ILE A 345 -10.69 -0.24 8.71
CA ILE A 345 -9.38 0.09 9.28
C ILE A 345 -9.29 1.61 9.47
N LEU A 346 -9.21 2.02 10.72
CA LEU A 346 -9.10 3.41 11.14
C LEU A 346 -7.64 3.73 11.44
N ARG A 347 -7.09 4.69 10.73
CA ARG A 347 -5.73 5.18 10.92
C ARG A 347 -5.78 6.40 11.82
N VAL A 348 -5.19 6.32 13.00
CA VAL A 348 -5.25 7.38 13.99
C VAL A 348 -3.86 7.79 14.49
N PRO A 349 -3.61 9.08 14.77
CA PRO A 349 -2.39 9.49 15.45
C PRO A 349 -2.41 9.03 16.90
N ILE A 350 -1.26 8.56 17.37
CA ILE A 350 -0.95 8.31 18.77
C ILE A 350 -0.26 9.55 19.31
N VAL A 351 -0.78 10.10 20.39
CA VAL A 351 -0.34 11.40 20.92
C VAL A 351 0.09 11.31 22.37
N ASP A 352 0.96 12.22 22.80
CA ASP A 352 1.29 12.41 24.20
C ASP A 352 0.19 13.23 24.89
N CYS A 353 -0.55 12.60 25.78
CA CYS A 353 -1.66 13.20 26.49
C CYS A 353 -1.29 13.77 27.88
N THR A 354 -0.02 13.94 28.17
CA THR A 354 0.40 14.54 29.42
C THR A 354 -0.05 16.02 29.49
N ASP A 355 -0.59 16.43 30.66
CA ASP A 355 -0.97 17.81 30.98
C ASP A 355 -2.13 18.43 30.19
N SER A 356 -3.25 17.73 30.03
CA SER A 356 -4.36 18.21 29.21
C SER A 356 -5.63 18.60 29.94
N GLY A 357 -6.22 19.74 29.52
CA GLY A 357 -7.56 20.17 29.88
C GLY A 357 -8.12 21.17 28.85
N GLY A 358 -9.40 20.99 28.44
CA GLY A 358 -10.05 21.84 27.45
C GLY A 358 -9.53 21.68 26.02
N LYS A 359 -9.62 22.75 25.23
CA LYS A 359 -9.03 22.77 23.87
C LYS A 359 -7.51 22.94 24.04
N THR A 360 -6.75 21.97 23.56
CA THR A 360 -5.30 21.91 23.70
C THR A 360 -4.65 21.24 22.50
N THR A 361 -3.33 21.27 22.43
CA THR A 361 -2.54 20.61 21.42
C THR A 361 -1.73 19.48 22.03
N PHE A 362 -1.58 18.39 21.29
CA PHE A 362 -0.76 17.24 21.68
C PHE A 362 0.30 16.94 20.65
N ASP A 363 1.47 16.55 21.09
CA ASP A 363 2.54 16.07 20.21
C ASP A 363 2.18 14.71 19.63
N VAL A 364 2.36 14.55 18.32
CA VAL A 364 2.18 13.27 17.63
C VAL A 364 3.43 12.42 17.85
N LEU A 365 3.25 11.33 18.58
CA LEU A 365 4.29 10.34 18.84
C LEU A 365 4.45 9.38 17.67
N GLY A 366 3.34 9.02 17.03
CA GLY A 366 3.29 8.07 15.93
C GLY A 366 1.88 7.84 15.42
N PHE A 367 1.69 6.73 14.74
CA PHE A 367 0.40 6.35 14.19
C PHE A 367 0.07 4.91 14.57
N GLY A 368 -1.23 4.61 14.65
CA GLY A 368 -1.74 3.27 14.90
C GLY A 368 -2.96 2.97 14.04
N CYS A 369 -3.13 1.71 13.72
CA CYS A 369 -4.31 1.20 13.02
C CYS A 369 -5.22 0.48 13.97
N PHE A 370 -6.53 0.70 13.80
CA PHE A 370 -7.56 0.07 14.61
C PHE A 370 -8.70 -0.43 13.71
N PHE A 371 -9.12 -1.65 13.94
CA PHE A 371 -10.26 -2.25 13.25
C PHE A 371 -11.56 -1.85 13.95
N LEU A 372 -12.46 -1.16 13.22
CA LEU A 372 -13.77 -0.75 13.74
C LEU A 372 -14.64 -1.98 14.01
N MET A 373 -14.97 -2.22 15.28
CA MET A 373 -15.61 -3.43 15.75
C MET A 373 -17.12 -3.44 15.53
N LYS A 374 -17.80 -2.31 15.77
CA LYS A 374 -19.26 -2.20 15.73
C LYS A 374 -19.70 -0.78 15.40
N GLU A 375 -20.99 -0.62 15.12
CA GLU A 375 -21.59 0.71 14.93
C GLU A 375 -21.58 1.53 16.22
N VAL A 376 -21.60 2.83 16.02
CA VAL A 376 -21.65 3.84 17.09
C VAL A 376 -23.07 4.28 17.29
N ALA A 377 -23.55 4.34 18.52
CA ALA A 377 -24.88 4.87 18.84
C ALA A 377 -24.99 6.34 18.42
N ASP A 378 -26.11 6.74 17.86
CA ASP A 378 -26.35 8.08 17.31
C ASP A 378 -27.08 9.01 18.28
N ASN A 379 -27.39 8.54 19.49
CA ASN A 379 -28.08 9.28 20.53
C ASN A 379 -27.20 9.39 21.80
N SER A 380 -27.25 10.55 22.44
CA SER A 380 -26.46 10.91 23.63
C SER A 380 -27.19 10.60 24.95
N GLY A 381 -28.15 9.68 24.97
CA GLY A 381 -28.86 9.29 26.19
C GLY A 381 -27.93 8.57 27.18
N ALA A 382 -28.14 8.74 28.48
CA ALA A 382 -27.32 8.12 29.53
C ALA A 382 -27.26 6.58 29.47
N ALA A 383 -28.17 5.95 28.73
CA ALA A 383 -28.22 4.50 28.52
C ALA A 383 -27.55 4.04 27.21
N SER A 384 -27.11 4.95 26.34
CA SER A 384 -26.48 4.60 25.07
C SER A 384 -24.96 4.65 25.17
N ASP A 385 -24.31 3.57 24.74
CA ASP A 385 -22.87 3.50 24.61
C ASP A 385 -22.45 4.10 23.27
N ASP A 386 -22.17 5.41 23.24
CA ASP A 386 -21.70 6.15 22.06
C ASP A 386 -20.17 6.10 21.89
N SER A 387 -19.53 5.14 22.54
CA SER A 387 -18.10 4.88 22.39
C SER A 387 -17.80 4.25 21.05
N VAL A 388 -16.64 4.60 20.48
CA VAL A 388 -16.08 3.98 19.27
C VAL A 388 -15.12 2.89 19.69
N TYR A 389 -15.39 1.64 19.35
CA TYR A 389 -14.54 0.50 19.69
C TYR A 389 -13.69 0.10 18.49
N GLY A 390 -12.39 0.06 18.71
CA GLY A 390 -11.42 -0.43 17.73
C GLY A 390 -10.51 -1.49 18.35
N GLN A 391 -10.28 -2.59 17.64
CA GLN A 391 -9.21 -3.52 17.95
C GLN A 391 -7.90 -2.97 17.38
N PHE A 392 -6.85 -2.90 18.18
CA PHE A 392 -5.53 -2.48 17.72
C PHE A 392 -4.97 -3.48 16.70
N LEU A 393 -4.45 -2.96 15.60
CA LEU A 393 -3.69 -3.71 14.62
C LEU A 393 -2.24 -3.26 14.72
N TYR A 394 -1.29 -4.19 14.71
CA TYR A 394 0.12 -3.88 14.91
C TYR A 394 0.61 -2.86 13.88
N ASP A 395 0.43 -3.19 12.62
CA ASP A 395 0.79 -2.37 11.48
C ASP A 395 -0.34 -2.28 10.46
N CYS A 396 -0.25 -1.34 9.55
CA CYS A 396 -1.09 -1.32 8.36
C CYS A 396 -0.45 -0.48 7.24
N PRO A 397 -0.62 -0.89 5.99
CA PRO A 397 -0.12 -0.13 4.87
C PRO A 397 -0.90 1.16 4.67
N ILE A 398 -0.22 2.20 4.20
CA ILE A 398 -0.83 3.50 3.86
C ILE A 398 -0.41 3.90 2.44
N LYS A 399 -1.39 4.37 1.67
CA LYS A 399 -1.16 4.76 0.26
C LYS A 399 -0.62 6.18 0.11
N ASN A 400 -0.97 7.08 1.04
CA ASN A 400 -0.68 8.51 0.98
C ASN A 400 0.10 8.96 2.22
N GLY A 401 1.41 8.82 2.20
CA GLY A 401 2.29 9.27 3.26
C GLY A 401 3.72 9.43 2.77
N SER A 402 4.53 10.17 3.48
CA SER A 402 5.97 10.27 3.25
C SER A 402 6.74 9.53 4.33
N THR A 403 7.71 8.74 3.92
CA THR A 403 8.56 7.96 4.82
C THR A 403 9.61 8.83 5.49
N GLY A 404 10.01 8.41 6.70
CA GLY A 404 11.22 8.90 7.36
C GLY A 404 12.51 8.44 6.67
N VAL A 405 13.63 8.81 7.22
CA VAL A 405 14.97 8.42 6.72
C VAL A 405 15.45 7.14 7.37
N GLU A 406 15.03 6.87 8.60
CA GLU A 406 15.43 5.68 9.35
C GLU A 406 14.30 4.65 9.38
N PRO A 407 14.60 3.35 9.26
CA PRO A 407 13.64 2.28 9.50
C PRO A 407 13.09 2.38 10.92
N SER A 408 11.80 2.21 11.08
CA SER A 408 11.15 2.13 12.39
C SER A 408 10.24 0.91 12.36
N ASP A 409 10.36 0.06 13.37
CA ASP A 409 9.65 -1.22 13.46
C ASP A 409 8.18 -1.07 13.88
N SER A 410 7.66 0.14 13.87
CA SER A 410 6.28 0.39 14.29
C SER A 410 5.67 1.63 13.65
N GLY A 411 4.45 1.52 13.20
CA GLY A 411 3.66 2.61 12.65
C GLY A 411 3.19 2.37 11.22
N PHE A 412 2.80 3.43 10.53
CA PHE A 412 2.37 3.34 9.15
C PHE A 412 3.55 3.16 8.20
N TYR A 413 3.39 2.28 7.24
CA TYR A 413 4.34 2.05 6.15
C TYR A 413 3.59 1.88 4.82
N ARG A 414 4.32 1.70 3.75
CA ARG A 414 3.78 1.39 2.42
C ARG A 414 4.65 0.34 1.74
N ILE A 415 4.06 -0.50 0.93
CA ILE A 415 4.82 -1.36 0.02
C ILE A 415 5.33 -0.51 -1.14
N GLN A 416 6.62 -0.60 -1.43
CA GLN A 416 7.28 0.18 -2.48
C GLN A 416 8.36 -0.61 -3.19
N LEU A 417 8.74 -0.12 -4.37
CA LEU A 417 9.89 -0.65 -5.10
C LEU A 417 11.20 -0.12 -4.54
N TYR A 418 12.21 -0.96 -4.56
CA TYR A 418 13.59 -0.66 -4.24
C TYR A 418 14.50 -0.92 -5.43
N LYS A 419 15.66 -0.26 -5.45
CA LYS A 419 16.70 -0.63 -6.39
C LYS A 419 17.15 -2.06 -6.09
N ASP A 420 17.16 -2.92 -7.12
CA ASP A 420 17.64 -4.29 -6.96
C ASP A 420 19.15 -4.28 -6.66
N PRO A 421 19.57 -4.78 -5.48
CA PRO A 421 20.97 -4.78 -5.08
C PRO A 421 21.81 -5.78 -5.89
N GLU A 422 21.18 -6.75 -6.56
CA GLU A 422 21.84 -7.75 -7.39
C GLU A 422 21.78 -7.43 -8.89
N ALA A 423 21.03 -6.39 -9.28
CA ALA A 423 21.10 -5.90 -10.65
C ALA A 423 22.50 -5.32 -10.88
N GLY A 424 23.26 -5.93 -11.77
CA GLY A 424 24.49 -5.34 -12.28
C GLY A 424 24.25 -3.90 -12.73
N ALA A 425 25.25 -3.04 -12.64
CA ALA A 425 25.17 -1.65 -13.11
C ALA A 425 24.69 -1.65 -14.58
N SER A 426 23.39 -1.36 -14.78
CA SER A 426 22.77 -1.23 -16.10
C SER A 426 22.77 0.21 -16.52
#